data_01d8942742ed8959c2abded9ba09c4cc
#
_entry.id   01d8942742ed8959c2abded9ba09c4cc
#
_cell.length_a   1.000
_cell.length_b   1.000
_cell.length_c   1.000
_cell.angle_alpha   90.00
_cell.angle_beta   90.00
_cell.angle_gamma   90.00
#
_symmetry.space_group_name_H-M   'P 1'
#
loop_
_entity.id
_entity.type
_entity.pdbx_description
1 polymer ?
#
loop_
_entity_poly.entity_id
_entity_poly.type
_entity_poly.pdbx_seq_one_letter_code
_entity_poly.pdbx_strand_id
1 'polypeptide(L)'
;MKFLKSILFLIVVLTAACNSDNNKLTGNKNKKEGADTVMKKTILFFGNSLTAGYGLEDSEDAFPAVIQRKIDSLQLPYKVINAGLSGETTSGGVNRINWLLKQQIDIFVLELGANDGLRGIPVTETKKNLQSILDTVKSRYPNAKRILLGMEVPPNMGGKYVAEFRGIFREVAEKNNIPFVPFMLEGVAGNVKLNLRDGIHPTAEGYRIVAENVWEVLKEEL
;
A
#
# COMPACT_ATOMS: atom_id res chain seq x y z
N MET A 1 -63.41 -5.22 28.59
CA MET A 1 -63.60 -6.67 28.84
C MET A 1 -62.29 -7.37 28.58
N LYS A 2 -61.60 -7.83 29.66
CA LYS A 2 -61.12 -9.19 29.93
C LYS A 2 -60.03 -9.66 28.94
N PHE A 3 -58.81 -10.17 29.26
CA PHE A 3 -58.33 -10.89 30.45
C PHE A 3 -56.82 -10.76 30.57
N LEU A 4 -56.39 -10.50 31.77
CA LEU A 4 -55.06 -10.63 32.33
C LEU A 4 -54.70 -12.12 32.47
N LYS A 5 -53.53 -12.59 32.02
CA LYS A 5 -52.98 -13.87 32.45
C LYS A 5 -51.52 -13.67 32.90
N SER A 6 -51.36 -13.65 34.22
CA SER A 6 -50.08 -13.83 34.90
C SER A 6 -49.56 -15.25 34.68
N ILE A 7 -48.27 -15.39 34.37
CA ILE A 7 -47.54 -16.65 34.51
C ILE A 7 -46.41 -16.42 35.51
N LEU A 8 -46.57 -17.10 36.62
CA LEU A 8 -45.67 -17.20 37.77
C LEU A 8 -44.54 -18.18 37.40
N PHE A 9 -43.27 -17.75 37.40
CA PHE A 9 -42.14 -18.64 37.21
C PHE A 9 -41.46 -18.93 38.55
N LEU A 10 -41.49 -20.20 38.91
CA LEU A 10 -40.99 -20.78 40.13
C LEU A 10 -39.45 -20.88 40.08
N ILE A 11 -38.76 -20.22 41.01
CA ILE A 11 -37.31 -20.34 41.17
C ILE A 11 -37.05 -21.53 42.11
N VAL A 12 -36.38 -22.57 41.55
CA VAL A 12 -35.84 -23.68 42.34
C VAL A 12 -34.39 -23.39 42.66
N VAL A 13 -34.09 -23.15 43.93
CA VAL A 13 -32.72 -23.05 44.46
C VAL A 13 -32.23 -24.46 44.85
N LEU A 14 -31.22 -24.95 44.16
CA LEU A 14 -30.50 -26.18 44.55
C LEU A 14 -29.17 -25.77 45.20
N THR A 15 -29.09 -25.98 46.51
CA THR A 15 -27.85 -25.97 47.29
C THR A 15 -27.18 -27.33 47.18
N ALA A 16 -25.93 -27.35 46.72
CA ALA A 16 -25.09 -28.53 46.83
C ALA A 16 -23.82 -28.21 47.64
N ALA A 17 -23.58 -29.05 48.60
CA ALA A 17 -22.60 -28.91 49.67
C ALA A 17 -21.14 -29.15 49.16
N CYS A 18 -20.23 -28.55 49.93
CA CYS A 18 -18.78 -28.74 49.85
C CYS A 18 -18.39 -30.22 50.07
N ASN A 19 -17.42 -30.70 49.33
CA ASN A 19 -16.53 -31.74 49.80
C ASN A 19 -15.09 -31.36 49.49
N SER A 20 -14.28 -31.29 50.56
CA SER A 20 -12.84 -31.04 50.49
C SER A 20 -12.14 -32.36 50.24
N ASP A 21 -11.36 -32.43 49.16
CA ASP A 21 -10.30 -33.40 49.10
C ASP A 21 -9.01 -32.74 48.53
N ASN A 22 -8.02 -32.69 49.44
CA ASN A 22 -6.64 -32.35 49.16
C ASN A 22 -6.02 -33.38 48.21
N ASN A 23 -5.70 -32.98 46.99
CA ASN A 23 -4.72 -33.73 46.19
C ASN A 23 -3.66 -32.75 45.62
N LYS A 24 -2.48 -32.84 46.26
CA LYS A 24 -1.22 -32.25 45.79
C LYS A 24 -0.85 -32.91 44.46
N LEU A 25 -1.00 -32.21 43.36
CA LEU A 25 -0.35 -32.57 42.12
C LEU A 25 0.47 -31.38 41.61
N THR A 26 1.72 -31.65 41.46
CA THR A 26 2.84 -30.87 40.98
C THR A 26 2.48 -30.07 39.74
N GLY A 27 2.55 -28.73 39.89
CA GLY A 27 2.29 -27.79 38.80
C GLY A 27 3.36 -27.89 37.74
N ASN A 28 2.97 -28.41 36.59
CA ASN A 28 3.71 -28.19 35.35
C ASN A 28 3.31 -26.79 34.82
N LYS A 29 4.13 -25.82 35.16
CA LYS A 29 4.03 -24.46 34.56
C LYS A 29 4.47 -24.58 33.11
N ASN A 30 3.54 -24.92 32.21
CA ASN A 30 3.71 -24.63 30.81
C ASN A 30 3.75 -23.09 30.67
N LYS A 31 4.96 -22.57 30.72
CA LYS A 31 5.31 -21.24 30.29
C LYS A 31 4.98 -21.21 28.79
N LYS A 32 3.80 -20.69 28.42
CA LYS A 32 3.58 -20.22 27.07
C LYS A 32 4.66 -19.17 26.83
N GLU A 33 5.69 -19.54 26.11
CA GLU A 33 6.59 -18.59 25.51
C GLU A 33 5.70 -17.65 24.67
N GLY A 34 5.55 -16.43 25.16
CA GLY A 34 4.98 -15.36 24.35
C GLY A 34 5.88 -15.23 23.14
N ALA A 35 5.41 -15.63 21.98
CA ALA A 35 6.01 -15.19 20.75
C ALA A 35 6.01 -13.66 20.82
N ASP A 36 7.19 -13.06 20.98
CA ASP A 36 7.38 -11.63 20.76
C ASP A 36 6.86 -11.34 19.35
N THR A 37 5.66 -10.83 19.27
CA THR A 37 5.10 -10.35 18.01
C THR A 37 5.90 -9.12 17.64
N VAL A 38 6.95 -9.31 16.85
CA VAL A 38 7.73 -8.22 16.27
C VAL A 38 6.74 -7.31 15.55
N MET A 39 6.59 -6.10 16.05
CA MET A 39 5.72 -5.10 15.44
C MET A 39 6.22 -4.81 14.03
N LYS A 40 5.45 -5.25 13.01
CA LYS A 40 5.82 -5.01 11.61
C LYS A 40 5.67 -3.51 11.29
N LYS A 41 6.70 -2.95 10.68
CA LYS A 41 6.67 -1.61 10.09
C LYS A 41 5.77 -1.60 8.85
N THR A 42 5.18 -0.46 8.55
CA THR A 42 4.21 -0.33 7.45
C THR A 42 4.82 0.36 6.24
N ILE A 43 4.73 -0.29 5.08
CA ILE A 43 5.02 0.30 3.77
C ILE A 43 3.68 0.57 3.08
N LEU A 44 3.37 1.83 2.80
CA LEU A 44 2.17 2.24 2.09
C LEU A 44 2.50 2.56 0.63
N PHE A 45 1.99 1.80 -0.31
CA PHE A 45 2.00 2.13 -1.74
C PHE A 45 0.75 2.94 -2.07
N PHE A 46 0.95 4.19 -2.41
CA PHE A 46 -0.10 5.13 -2.78
C PHE A 46 -0.02 5.45 -4.26
N GLY A 47 -1.02 5.03 -5.02
CA GLY A 47 -0.96 5.14 -6.48
C GLY A 47 -2.31 4.94 -7.17
N ASN A 48 -2.22 4.75 -8.47
CA ASN A 48 -3.38 4.60 -9.36
C ASN A 48 -3.65 3.12 -9.71
N SER A 49 -4.08 2.86 -10.97
CA SER A 49 -4.36 1.51 -11.46
C SER A 49 -3.14 0.60 -11.51
N LEU A 50 -1.95 1.15 -11.70
CA LEU A 50 -0.69 0.38 -11.70
C LEU A 50 -0.40 -0.18 -10.29
N THR A 51 -0.61 0.62 -9.26
CA THR A 51 -0.50 0.17 -7.86
C THR A 51 -1.63 -0.80 -7.50
N ALA A 52 -2.86 -0.51 -7.93
CA ALA A 52 -4.02 -1.36 -7.66
C ALA A 52 -3.93 -2.75 -8.30
N GLY A 53 -3.16 -2.92 -9.39
CA GLY A 53 -3.10 -4.15 -10.16
C GLY A 53 -4.30 -4.31 -11.09
N TYR A 54 -4.73 -3.22 -11.73
CA TYR A 54 -5.90 -3.24 -12.63
C TYR A 54 -5.75 -4.28 -13.75
N GLY A 55 -6.82 -5.06 -13.95
CA GLY A 55 -6.91 -6.05 -15.00
C GLY A 55 -6.24 -7.39 -14.72
N LEU A 56 -5.61 -7.54 -13.56
CA LEU A 56 -5.12 -8.84 -13.08
C LEU A 56 -6.30 -9.71 -12.60
N GLU A 57 -6.20 -11.02 -12.86
CA GLU A 57 -7.14 -12.01 -12.33
C GLU A 57 -6.94 -12.23 -10.81
N ASP A 58 -5.68 -12.17 -10.37
CA ASP A 58 -5.30 -12.28 -8.96
C ASP A 58 -4.61 -10.99 -8.49
N SER A 59 -5.13 -10.38 -7.44
CA SER A 59 -4.54 -9.20 -6.80
C SER A 59 -3.14 -9.45 -6.23
N GLU A 60 -2.82 -10.72 -5.94
CA GLU A 60 -1.49 -11.12 -5.48
C GLU A 60 -0.40 -10.97 -6.56
N ASP A 61 -0.77 -10.83 -7.83
CA ASP A 61 0.16 -10.52 -8.91
C ASP A 61 0.45 -9.02 -9.07
N ALA A 62 -0.25 -8.14 -8.37
CA ALA A 62 0.09 -6.71 -8.34
C ALA A 62 1.48 -6.49 -7.72
N PHE A 63 2.26 -5.52 -8.25
CA PHE A 63 3.65 -5.34 -7.80
C PHE A 63 3.80 -5.11 -6.27
N PRO A 64 2.88 -4.44 -5.53
CA PRO A 64 3.00 -4.34 -4.08
C PRO A 64 2.90 -5.70 -3.38
N ALA A 65 2.05 -6.62 -3.87
CA ALA A 65 1.94 -7.97 -3.33
C ALA A 65 3.16 -8.83 -3.68
N VAL A 66 3.71 -8.68 -4.89
CA VAL A 66 5.00 -9.31 -5.25
C VAL A 66 6.11 -8.86 -4.31
N ILE A 67 6.18 -7.57 -3.99
CA ILE A 67 7.13 -7.01 -3.01
C ILE A 67 6.88 -7.58 -1.61
N GLN A 68 5.62 -7.72 -1.17
CA GLN A 68 5.31 -8.36 0.11
C GLN A 68 5.87 -9.78 0.18
N ARG A 69 5.70 -10.58 -0.87
CA ARG A 69 6.27 -11.94 -0.92
C ARG A 69 7.80 -11.95 -0.79
N LYS A 70 8.50 -10.98 -1.41
CA LYS A 70 9.96 -10.82 -1.24
C LYS A 70 10.32 -10.50 0.22
N ILE A 71 9.62 -9.54 0.82
CA ILE A 71 9.79 -9.14 2.22
C ILE A 71 9.61 -10.35 3.16
N ASP A 72 8.55 -11.14 2.94
CA ASP A 72 8.26 -12.34 3.75
C ASP A 72 9.32 -13.44 3.54
N SER A 73 9.79 -13.65 2.31
CA SER A 73 10.86 -14.62 2.01
C SER A 73 12.18 -14.27 2.69
N LEU A 74 12.45 -12.98 2.86
CA LEU A 74 13.62 -12.45 3.56
C LEU A 74 13.38 -12.28 5.08
N GLN A 75 12.20 -12.65 5.57
CA GLN A 75 11.80 -12.52 6.98
C GLN A 75 11.94 -11.10 7.54
N LEU A 76 11.76 -10.09 6.69
CA LEU A 76 11.84 -8.69 7.10
C LEU A 76 10.57 -8.25 7.85
N PRO A 77 10.68 -7.43 8.90
CA PRO A 77 9.55 -7.06 9.75
C PRO A 77 8.70 -5.93 9.13
N TYR A 78 8.27 -6.10 7.89
CA TYR A 78 7.46 -5.10 7.19
C TYR A 78 6.14 -5.69 6.70
N LYS A 79 5.13 -4.83 6.63
CA LYS A 79 3.82 -5.11 6.05
C LYS A 79 3.54 -4.10 4.95
N VAL A 80 3.22 -4.59 3.77
CA VAL A 80 2.80 -3.77 2.63
C VAL A 80 1.29 -3.49 2.68
N ILE A 81 0.92 -2.25 2.39
CA ILE A 81 -0.46 -1.82 2.18
C ILE A 81 -0.55 -1.29 0.76
N ASN A 82 -1.40 -1.90 -0.04
CA ASN A 82 -1.74 -1.42 -1.37
C ASN A 82 -2.90 -0.42 -1.27
N ALA A 83 -2.63 0.84 -1.57
CA ALA A 83 -3.62 1.91 -1.61
C ALA A 83 -3.75 2.50 -3.04
N GLY A 84 -3.68 1.64 -4.05
CA GLY A 84 -3.96 1.99 -5.44
C GLY A 84 -5.44 2.27 -5.69
N LEU A 85 -5.74 3.28 -6.49
CA LEU A 85 -7.09 3.61 -6.93
C LEU A 85 -7.11 3.86 -8.44
N SER A 86 -7.71 2.95 -9.20
CA SER A 86 -7.74 3.02 -10.66
C SER A 86 -8.34 4.34 -11.16
N GLY A 87 -7.67 4.94 -12.15
CA GLY A 87 -8.09 6.22 -12.73
C GLY A 87 -7.68 7.46 -11.94
N GLU A 88 -7.04 7.30 -10.78
CA GLU A 88 -6.67 8.44 -9.93
C GLU A 88 -5.60 9.31 -10.58
N THR A 89 -5.83 10.63 -10.56
CA THR A 89 -4.86 11.67 -10.91
C THR A 89 -4.14 12.16 -9.67
N THR A 90 -3.07 12.95 -9.86
CA THR A 90 -2.40 13.60 -8.74
C THR A 90 -3.32 14.49 -7.93
N SER A 91 -4.29 15.18 -8.56
CA SER A 91 -5.32 15.98 -7.88
C SER A 91 -6.25 15.11 -7.02
N GLY A 92 -6.66 13.94 -7.53
CA GLY A 92 -7.39 12.93 -6.74
C GLY A 92 -6.59 12.49 -5.52
N GLY A 93 -5.31 12.22 -5.70
CA GLY A 93 -4.38 11.85 -4.64
C GLY A 93 -4.28 12.90 -3.54
N VAL A 94 -4.18 14.19 -3.89
CA VAL A 94 -4.18 15.30 -2.91
C VAL A 94 -5.44 15.28 -2.04
N ASN A 95 -6.60 15.02 -2.64
CA ASN A 95 -7.87 14.97 -1.90
C ASN A 95 -7.98 13.74 -1.00
N ARG A 96 -7.38 12.60 -1.39
CA ARG A 96 -7.52 11.31 -0.70
C ARG A 96 -6.47 11.06 0.38
N ILE A 97 -5.27 11.64 0.25
CA ILE A 97 -4.12 11.27 1.09
C ILE A 97 -4.40 11.36 2.59
N ASN A 98 -5.07 12.40 3.05
CA ASN A 98 -5.37 12.59 4.47
C ASN A 98 -6.23 11.47 5.09
N TRP A 99 -7.04 10.80 4.28
CA TRP A 99 -7.86 9.69 4.74
C TRP A 99 -7.02 8.44 5.02
N LEU A 100 -5.95 8.22 4.23
CA LEU A 100 -5.04 7.09 4.39
C LEU A 100 -4.02 7.28 5.52
N LEU A 101 -3.67 8.53 5.84
CA LEU A 101 -2.73 8.86 6.91
C LEU A 101 -3.34 8.77 8.33
N LYS A 102 -4.29 7.84 8.55
CA LYS A 102 -4.88 7.56 9.87
C LYS A 102 -4.14 6.48 10.65
N GLN A 103 -3.27 5.73 10.00
CA GLN A 103 -2.45 4.67 10.56
C GLN A 103 -0.97 5.03 10.48
N GLN A 104 -0.15 4.44 11.35
CA GLN A 104 1.30 4.64 11.30
C GLN A 104 1.87 4.15 9.97
N ILE A 105 2.72 4.97 9.37
CA ILE A 105 3.43 4.67 8.13
C ILE A 105 4.93 4.89 8.38
N ASP A 106 5.74 3.89 8.03
CA ASP A 106 7.18 3.94 8.16
C ASP A 106 7.87 4.22 6.83
N ILE A 107 7.29 3.70 5.72
CA ILE A 107 7.74 3.98 4.35
C ILE A 107 6.51 4.32 3.50
N PHE A 108 6.58 5.44 2.80
CA PHE A 108 5.56 5.89 1.86
C PHE A 108 6.11 5.86 0.44
N VAL A 109 5.47 5.08 -0.44
CA VAL A 109 5.83 4.97 -1.86
C VAL A 109 4.76 5.64 -2.71
N LEU A 110 5.12 6.70 -3.41
CA LEU A 110 4.21 7.49 -4.24
C LEU A 110 4.33 7.07 -5.72
N GLU A 111 3.22 6.57 -6.27
CA GLU A 111 3.03 6.24 -7.68
C GLU A 111 1.80 6.99 -8.21
N LEU A 112 1.92 8.16 -8.72
CA LEU A 112 0.84 8.92 -9.39
C LEU A 112 1.42 9.78 -10.52
N GLY A 113 0.55 10.17 -11.44
CA GLY A 113 0.87 11.05 -12.55
C GLY A 113 0.56 10.44 -13.92
N ALA A 114 0.55 9.11 -14.07
CA ALA A 114 0.24 8.47 -15.35
C ALA A 114 -1.09 8.99 -15.94
N ASN A 115 -2.15 9.06 -15.13
CA ASN A 115 -3.45 9.56 -15.57
C ASN A 115 -3.45 11.06 -15.89
N ASP A 116 -2.61 11.84 -15.21
CA ASP A 116 -2.40 13.26 -15.53
C ASP A 116 -1.75 13.38 -16.91
N GLY A 117 -0.69 12.63 -17.14
CA GLY A 117 0.01 12.59 -18.41
C GLY A 117 -0.88 12.17 -19.57
N LEU A 118 -1.59 11.04 -19.44
CA LEU A 118 -2.50 10.54 -20.48
C LEU A 118 -3.65 11.48 -20.81
N ARG A 119 -4.05 12.34 -19.87
CA ARG A 119 -5.10 13.36 -20.04
C ARG A 119 -4.55 14.71 -20.48
N GLY A 120 -3.24 14.85 -20.66
CA GLY A 120 -2.62 16.12 -21.05
C GLY A 120 -2.76 17.22 -20.00
N ILE A 121 -2.86 16.86 -18.71
CA ILE A 121 -2.89 17.84 -17.61
C ILE A 121 -1.57 18.63 -17.60
N PRO A 122 -1.59 19.94 -17.35
CA PRO A 122 -0.38 20.74 -17.31
C PRO A 122 0.67 20.12 -16.36
N VAL A 123 1.89 19.97 -16.85
CA VAL A 123 3.00 19.36 -16.11
C VAL A 123 3.26 20.07 -14.77
N THR A 124 3.08 21.40 -14.75
CA THR A 124 3.22 22.23 -13.54
C THR A 124 2.19 21.86 -12.46
N GLU A 125 0.99 21.48 -12.86
CA GLU A 125 -0.06 21.05 -11.94
C GLU A 125 0.26 19.67 -11.35
N THR A 126 0.64 18.69 -12.20
CA THR A 126 1.09 17.37 -11.77
C THR A 126 2.23 17.50 -10.77
N LYS A 127 3.26 18.29 -11.07
CA LYS A 127 4.40 18.56 -10.19
C LYS A 127 3.98 19.15 -8.83
N LYS A 128 3.10 20.17 -8.86
CA LYS A 128 2.56 20.80 -7.64
C LYS A 128 1.82 19.80 -6.77
N ASN A 129 1.00 18.95 -7.36
CA ASN A 129 0.21 17.96 -6.62
C ASN A 129 1.08 16.86 -6.02
N LEU A 130 2.08 16.33 -6.76
CA LEU A 130 3.07 15.37 -6.22
C LEU A 130 3.80 15.97 -5.01
N GLN A 131 4.25 17.22 -5.11
CA GLN A 131 4.87 17.91 -3.99
C GLN A 131 3.93 18.05 -2.79
N SER A 132 2.68 18.44 -3.01
CA SER A 132 1.67 18.60 -1.96
C SER A 132 1.40 17.29 -1.21
N ILE A 133 1.36 16.15 -1.91
CA ILE A 133 1.21 14.83 -1.30
C ILE A 133 2.41 14.52 -0.41
N LEU A 134 3.64 14.72 -0.91
CA LEU A 134 4.87 14.47 -0.16
C LEU A 134 4.99 15.37 1.08
N ASP A 135 4.59 16.65 0.96
CA ASP A 135 4.58 17.61 2.08
C ASP A 135 3.56 17.19 3.16
N THR A 136 2.39 16.71 2.74
CA THR A 136 1.36 16.22 3.66
C THR A 136 1.87 15.00 4.45
N VAL A 137 2.51 14.04 3.77
CA VAL A 137 3.10 12.87 4.42
C VAL A 137 4.22 13.28 5.38
N LYS A 138 5.12 14.17 4.94
CA LYS A 138 6.22 14.70 5.76
C LYS A 138 5.72 15.40 7.03
N SER A 139 4.67 16.20 6.88
CA SER A 139 4.06 16.91 8.02
C SER A 139 3.43 15.93 9.02
N ARG A 140 2.76 14.89 8.54
CA ARG A 140 2.07 13.92 9.39
C ARG A 140 3.02 12.91 10.03
N TYR A 141 4.02 12.45 9.27
CA TYR A 141 5.02 11.45 9.66
C TYR A 141 6.42 11.94 9.29
N PRO A 142 7.03 12.83 10.09
CA PRO A 142 8.34 13.42 9.78
C PRO A 142 9.46 12.39 9.59
N ASN A 143 9.35 11.25 10.28
CA ASN A 143 10.35 10.18 10.26
C ASN A 143 10.05 9.10 9.20
N ALA A 144 8.90 9.15 8.51
CA ALA A 144 8.61 8.21 7.45
C ALA A 144 9.54 8.44 6.26
N LYS A 145 10.17 7.36 5.79
CA LYS A 145 10.88 7.38 4.52
C LYS A 145 9.89 7.59 3.39
N ARG A 146 10.29 8.26 2.34
CA ARG A 146 9.43 8.54 1.17
C ARG A 146 10.19 8.16 -0.08
N ILE A 147 9.53 7.48 -1.00
CA ILE A 147 10.06 7.04 -2.29
C ILE A 147 9.12 7.54 -3.37
N LEU A 148 9.66 8.06 -4.46
CA LEU A 148 8.87 8.47 -5.62
C LEU A 148 9.12 7.52 -6.80
N LEU A 149 8.04 7.02 -7.39
CA LEU A 149 8.12 6.23 -8.62
C LEU A 149 7.90 7.14 -9.83
N GLY A 150 8.89 7.21 -10.71
CA GLY A 150 8.83 7.99 -11.93
C GLY A 150 7.97 7.33 -13.00
N MET A 151 7.40 8.19 -13.84
CA MET A 151 6.49 7.80 -14.90
C MET A 151 6.86 8.53 -16.20
N GLU A 152 6.60 7.89 -17.31
CA GLU A 152 6.67 8.48 -18.65
C GLU A 152 5.31 8.41 -19.33
N VAL A 153 5.14 9.22 -20.36
CA VAL A 153 3.95 9.20 -21.21
C VAL A 153 4.32 8.75 -22.63
N PRO A 154 3.37 8.21 -23.40
CA PRO A 154 3.62 7.79 -24.77
C PRO A 154 4.22 8.92 -25.62
N PRO A 155 5.17 8.60 -26.53
CA PRO A 155 5.90 9.61 -27.31
C PRO A 155 5.02 10.43 -28.26
N ASN A 156 3.83 9.94 -28.60
CA ASN A 156 2.86 10.66 -29.44
C ASN A 156 2.12 11.81 -28.74
N MET A 157 2.39 12.03 -27.45
CA MET A 157 1.83 13.18 -26.69
C MET A 157 2.52 14.52 -26.98
N GLY A 158 3.51 14.52 -27.88
CA GLY A 158 4.30 15.69 -28.27
C GLY A 158 5.60 15.82 -27.48
N GLY A 159 6.71 15.94 -28.21
CA GLY A 159 8.06 15.84 -27.65
C GLY A 159 8.35 16.80 -26.50
N LYS A 160 7.86 18.04 -26.56
CA LYS A 160 8.02 19.01 -25.47
C LYS A 160 7.33 18.54 -24.20
N TYR A 161 6.05 18.13 -24.31
CA TYR A 161 5.27 17.66 -23.15
C TYR A 161 5.90 16.39 -22.54
N VAL A 162 6.31 15.43 -23.38
CA VAL A 162 6.97 14.18 -22.94
C VAL A 162 8.24 14.47 -22.15
N ALA A 163 9.09 15.38 -22.64
CA ALA A 163 10.35 15.74 -21.98
C ALA A 163 10.11 16.44 -20.64
N GLU A 164 9.19 17.40 -20.61
CA GLU A 164 8.81 18.12 -19.39
C GLU A 164 8.18 17.17 -18.37
N PHE A 165 7.28 16.29 -18.80
CA PHE A 165 6.60 15.33 -17.93
C PHE A 165 7.58 14.35 -17.26
N ARG A 166 8.52 13.80 -18.02
CA ARG A 166 9.59 12.94 -17.47
C ARG A 166 10.43 13.70 -16.43
N GLY A 167 10.72 14.97 -16.68
CA GLY A 167 11.60 15.79 -15.83
C GLY A 167 11.06 16.04 -14.44
N ILE A 168 9.74 16.25 -14.28
CA ILE A 168 9.16 16.68 -12.99
C ILE A 168 9.37 15.67 -11.86
N PHE A 169 9.38 14.36 -12.14
CA PHE A 169 9.56 13.35 -11.10
C PHE A 169 10.95 13.45 -10.48
N ARG A 170 11.98 13.57 -11.30
CA ARG A 170 13.36 13.80 -10.84
C ARG A 170 13.45 15.09 -10.03
N GLU A 171 12.92 16.19 -10.54
CA GLU A 171 12.94 17.49 -9.86
C GLU A 171 12.24 17.45 -8.50
N VAL A 172 11.11 16.74 -8.39
CA VAL A 172 10.38 16.56 -7.12
C VAL A 172 11.20 15.68 -6.16
N ALA A 173 11.81 14.60 -6.64
CA ALA A 173 12.63 13.73 -5.80
C ALA A 173 13.87 14.46 -5.25
N GLU A 174 14.61 15.16 -6.11
CA GLU A 174 15.79 15.96 -5.74
C GLU A 174 15.43 17.06 -4.73
N LYS A 175 14.36 17.82 -4.98
CA LYS A 175 13.89 18.87 -4.06
C LYS A 175 13.58 18.34 -2.66
N ASN A 176 13.07 17.11 -2.57
CA ASN A 176 12.71 16.47 -1.29
C ASN A 176 13.84 15.63 -0.70
N ASN A 177 14.96 15.45 -1.41
CA ASN A 177 16.05 14.56 -1.07
C ASN A 177 15.54 13.15 -0.71
N ILE A 178 14.77 12.54 -1.65
CA ILE A 178 14.17 11.22 -1.47
C ILE A 178 14.61 10.26 -2.58
N PRO A 179 14.70 8.94 -2.30
CA PRO A 179 14.91 7.91 -3.30
C PRO A 179 13.89 8.00 -4.45
N PHE A 180 14.37 7.65 -5.65
CA PHE A 180 13.61 7.81 -6.88
C PHE A 180 13.83 6.63 -7.82
N VAL A 181 12.75 6.03 -8.29
CA VAL A 181 12.75 5.07 -9.40
C VAL A 181 12.54 5.87 -10.70
N PRO A 182 13.51 5.97 -11.60
CA PRO A 182 13.42 6.86 -12.77
C PRO A 182 12.22 6.57 -13.67
N PHE A 183 11.97 5.28 -13.94
CA PHE A 183 10.81 4.82 -14.70
C PHE A 183 10.38 3.44 -14.20
N MET A 184 9.28 3.37 -13.48
CA MET A 184 8.84 2.11 -12.86
C MET A 184 8.45 1.03 -13.89
N LEU A 185 8.06 1.42 -15.10
CA LEU A 185 7.71 0.50 -16.19
C LEU A 185 8.88 0.17 -17.14
N GLU A 186 10.12 0.43 -16.71
CA GLU A 186 11.31 0.08 -17.50
C GLU A 186 11.29 -1.42 -17.86
N GLY A 187 11.56 -1.74 -19.15
CA GLY A 187 11.50 -3.10 -19.67
C GLY A 187 10.08 -3.67 -19.89
N VAL A 188 9.03 -2.95 -19.48
CA VAL A 188 7.61 -3.38 -19.59
C VAL A 188 6.85 -2.53 -20.59
N ALA A 189 6.96 -1.20 -20.50
CA ALA A 189 6.21 -0.29 -21.34
C ALA A 189 6.46 -0.56 -22.84
N GLY A 190 5.39 -0.60 -23.62
CA GLY A 190 5.47 -0.86 -25.07
C GLY A 190 5.72 -2.31 -25.47
N ASN A 191 5.96 -3.22 -24.53
CA ASN A 191 6.11 -4.65 -24.83
C ASN A 191 4.73 -5.34 -24.80
N VAL A 192 4.23 -5.74 -25.97
CA VAL A 192 2.88 -6.34 -26.12
C VAL A 192 2.70 -7.60 -25.27
N LYS A 193 3.76 -8.38 -25.00
CA LYS A 193 3.67 -9.60 -24.18
C LYS A 193 3.56 -9.30 -22.68
N LEU A 194 4.07 -8.15 -22.26
CA LEU A 194 4.13 -7.75 -20.86
C LEU A 194 3.02 -6.77 -20.47
N ASN A 195 2.16 -6.37 -21.44
CA ASN A 195 1.03 -5.50 -21.21
C ASN A 195 -0.27 -6.18 -21.61
N LEU A 196 -1.36 -5.81 -20.96
CA LEU A 196 -2.72 -6.20 -21.31
C LEU A 196 -3.08 -5.64 -22.71
N ARG A 197 -4.24 -6.03 -23.22
CA ARG A 197 -4.69 -5.58 -24.56
C ARG A 197 -4.83 -4.07 -24.71
N ASP A 198 -4.96 -3.34 -23.62
CA ASP A 198 -5.01 -1.87 -23.61
C ASP A 198 -3.65 -1.20 -23.87
N GLY A 199 -2.55 -1.98 -23.80
CA GLY A 199 -1.20 -1.50 -24.01
C GLY A 199 -0.63 -0.60 -22.91
N ILE A 200 -1.37 -0.47 -21.78
CA ILE A 200 -1.05 0.46 -20.68
C ILE A 200 -0.74 -0.29 -19.40
N HIS A 201 -1.57 -1.29 -19.06
CA HIS A 201 -1.46 -2.02 -17.81
C HIS A 201 -0.63 -3.29 -18.00
N PRO A 202 0.33 -3.57 -17.10
CA PRO A 202 1.14 -4.78 -17.18
C PRO A 202 0.32 -6.06 -16.97
N THR A 203 0.76 -7.16 -17.61
CA THR A 203 0.35 -8.52 -17.25
C THR A 203 0.98 -8.92 -15.91
N ALA A 204 0.59 -10.07 -15.34
CA ALA A 204 1.25 -10.61 -14.13
C ALA A 204 2.77 -10.74 -14.31
N GLU A 205 3.27 -11.14 -15.50
CA GLU A 205 4.70 -11.19 -15.81
C GLU A 205 5.30 -9.78 -15.84
N GLY A 206 4.63 -8.81 -16.47
CA GLY A 206 5.04 -7.41 -16.48
C GLY A 206 5.13 -6.83 -15.06
N TYR A 207 4.17 -7.14 -14.19
CA TYR A 207 4.20 -6.68 -12.81
C TYR A 207 5.35 -7.28 -11.97
N ARG A 208 5.84 -8.47 -12.29
CA ARG A 208 7.04 -9.01 -11.65
C ARG A 208 8.27 -8.15 -11.98
N ILE A 209 8.40 -7.70 -13.23
CA ILE A 209 9.49 -6.79 -13.64
C ILE A 209 9.33 -5.43 -12.95
N VAL A 210 8.11 -4.88 -12.90
CA VAL A 210 7.83 -3.64 -12.15
C VAL A 210 8.22 -3.78 -10.69
N ALA A 211 7.90 -4.92 -10.06
CA ALA A 211 8.28 -5.18 -8.68
C ALA A 211 9.79 -5.19 -8.49
N GLU A 212 10.58 -5.76 -9.44
CA GLU A 212 12.04 -5.70 -9.39
C GLU A 212 12.56 -4.26 -9.51
N ASN A 213 12.03 -3.49 -10.48
CA ASN A 213 12.44 -2.09 -10.66
C ASN A 213 12.23 -1.26 -9.39
N VAL A 214 11.12 -1.47 -8.70
CA VAL A 214 10.81 -0.79 -7.44
C VAL A 214 11.63 -1.35 -6.28
N TRP A 215 11.84 -2.66 -6.24
CA TRP A 215 12.60 -3.34 -5.21
C TRP A 215 14.05 -2.86 -5.12
N GLU A 216 14.70 -2.64 -6.25
CA GLU A 216 16.10 -2.16 -6.29
C GLU A 216 16.31 -0.86 -5.49
N VAL A 217 15.31 0.00 -5.42
CA VAL A 217 15.36 1.23 -4.63
C VAL A 217 14.81 1.02 -3.23
N LEU A 218 13.69 0.28 -3.09
CA LEU A 218 13.03 0.09 -1.80
C LEU A 218 13.89 -0.69 -0.80
N LYS A 219 14.64 -1.71 -1.24
CA LYS A 219 15.48 -2.56 -0.36
C LYS A 219 16.52 -1.76 0.44
N GLU A 220 17.02 -0.66 -0.12
CA GLU A 220 17.99 0.22 0.55
C GLU A 220 17.34 1.05 1.68
N GLU A 221 16.02 1.03 1.76
CA GLU A 221 15.24 1.78 2.73
C GLU A 221 14.62 0.91 3.86
N LEU A 222 14.78 -0.41 3.79
CA LEU A 222 14.23 -1.38 4.75
C LEU A 222 15.03 -1.51 6.06
#